data_54078b14fa0425d021e67f3a15ecfd4e
#
_entry.id   54078b14fa0425d021e67f3a15ecfd4e
#
_cell.length_a   1.000
_cell.length_b   1.000
_cell.length_c   1.000
_cell.angle_alpha   90.00
_cell.angle_beta   90.00
_cell.angle_gamma   90.00
#
_symmetry.space_group_name_H-M   'P 1'
#
loop_
_entity.id
_entity.type
_entity.pdbx_description
1 polymer ?
#
loop_
_entity_poly.entity_id
_entity_poly.type
_entity_poly.pdbx_seq_one_letter_code
_entity_poly.pdbx_strand_id
1 'polypeptide(L)'
;YGMISYIDSKIEALRDALIKTGMGDDTIIVFAADHGEMMGERGMWYKQHFFEWSARIPLIFHAPSRWKHNRISKNCSLVDIMPTLLDLANGSPFSEYANSIDGHSLGNALHGDTSSMSDTVISEFAADGSTGPSRMVKRGNFKYMDLEGEDFLLYDLSKDPLELKNLANDAALKNERHALAAICEADWDRKAMYNVIFEDLAANQDMQFQH
;
A
#
# COMPACT_ATOMS: atom_id res chain seq x y z
N TYR A 1 16.03 -0.09 15.23
CA TYR A 1 15.13 -0.34 16.39
C TYR A 1 14.95 0.90 17.27
N GLY A 2 15.98 1.72 17.53
CA GLY A 2 15.88 2.91 18.38
C GLY A 2 14.84 3.93 17.89
N MET A 3 14.72 4.15 16.58
CA MET A 3 13.70 5.02 16.00
C MET A 3 12.29 4.48 16.21
N ILE A 4 12.10 3.15 16.11
CA ILE A 4 10.80 2.52 16.37
C ILE A 4 10.41 2.74 17.83
N SER A 5 11.31 2.51 18.78
CA SER A 5 11.06 2.77 20.22
C SER A 5 10.76 4.24 20.49
N TYR A 6 11.41 5.16 19.77
CA TYR A 6 11.12 6.59 19.89
C TYR A 6 9.70 6.92 19.41
N ILE A 7 9.27 6.40 18.26
CA ILE A 7 7.91 6.60 17.74
C ILE A 7 6.89 6.00 18.71
N ASP A 8 7.14 4.79 19.23
CA ASP A 8 6.27 4.12 20.19
C ASP A 8 6.04 4.99 21.45
N SER A 9 7.10 5.60 21.99
CA SER A 9 6.99 6.53 23.13
C SER A 9 6.18 7.79 22.80
N LYS A 10 6.16 8.25 21.55
CA LYS A 10 5.33 9.40 21.12
C LYS A 10 3.86 9.02 21.00
N ILE A 11 3.58 7.81 20.54
CA ILE A 11 2.22 7.29 20.50
C ILE A 11 1.66 7.13 21.93
N GLU A 12 2.48 6.62 22.86
CA GLU A 12 2.12 6.55 24.27
C GLU A 12 1.76 7.92 24.84
N ALA A 13 2.64 8.93 24.64
CA ALA A 13 2.39 10.30 25.11
C ALA A 13 1.12 10.91 24.49
N LEU A 14 0.81 10.64 23.21
CA LEU A 14 -0.42 11.07 22.58
C LEU A 14 -1.65 10.43 23.23
N ARG A 15 -1.63 9.11 23.45
CA ARG A 15 -2.71 8.39 24.11
C ARG A 15 -2.95 8.91 25.54
N ASP A 16 -1.88 9.15 26.30
CA ASP A 16 -1.97 9.72 27.64
C ASP A 16 -2.61 11.10 27.62
N ALA A 17 -2.28 11.95 26.65
CA ALA A 17 -2.89 13.27 26.49
C ALA A 17 -4.40 13.15 26.21
N LEU A 18 -4.82 12.25 25.33
CA LEU A 18 -6.22 12.00 25.03
C LEU A 18 -7.00 11.51 26.28
N ILE A 19 -6.41 10.62 27.08
CA ILE A 19 -7.00 10.14 28.33
C ILE A 19 -7.14 11.30 29.34
N LYS A 20 -6.06 12.09 29.54
CA LYS A 20 -6.06 13.23 30.48
C LYS A 20 -7.06 14.33 30.11
N THR A 21 -7.34 14.50 28.82
CA THR A 21 -8.33 15.48 28.34
C THR A 21 -9.75 14.93 28.25
N GLY A 22 -9.97 13.65 28.60
CA GLY A 22 -11.27 12.99 28.50
C GLY A 22 -11.72 12.67 27.07
N MET A 23 -10.81 12.76 26.08
CA MET A 23 -11.11 12.52 24.66
C MET A 23 -10.80 11.07 24.23
N GLY A 24 -10.24 10.23 25.10
CA GLY A 24 -9.74 8.91 24.73
C GLY A 24 -10.79 7.98 24.15
N ASP A 25 -12.01 7.99 24.69
CA ASP A 25 -13.10 7.11 24.23
C ASP A 25 -13.81 7.61 22.96
N ASP A 26 -13.63 8.88 22.62
CA ASP A 26 -14.30 9.53 21.45
C ASP A 26 -13.33 9.80 20.30
N THR A 27 -12.10 9.33 20.40
CA THR A 27 -11.06 9.53 19.38
C THR A 27 -10.68 8.22 18.71
N ILE A 28 -10.69 8.20 17.38
CA ILE A 28 -10.11 7.12 16.57
C ILE A 28 -8.66 7.47 16.30
N ILE A 29 -7.73 6.61 16.69
CA ILE A 29 -6.31 6.73 16.35
C ILE A 29 -6.04 5.82 15.16
N VAL A 30 -5.51 6.38 14.07
CA VAL A 30 -5.05 5.62 12.91
C VAL A 30 -3.53 5.73 12.84
N PHE A 31 -2.86 4.58 12.86
CA PHE A 31 -1.42 4.47 12.68
C PHE A 31 -1.12 3.77 11.37
N ALA A 32 -0.35 4.43 10.51
CA ALA A 32 0.12 3.90 9.24
C ALA A 32 1.54 4.42 8.96
N ALA A 33 2.24 3.77 8.04
CA ALA A 33 3.44 4.32 7.40
C ALA A 33 3.15 4.57 5.91
N ASP A 34 3.89 5.46 5.28
CA ASP A 34 3.82 5.72 3.84
C ASP A 34 4.47 4.60 3.04
N HIS A 35 5.58 4.05 3.52
CA HIS A 35 6.32 2.93 2.95
C HIS A 35 7.11 2.21 4.05
N GLY A 36 7.67 1.06 3.70
CA GLY A 36 8.67 0.35 4.50
C GLY A 36 10.09 0.79 4.15
N GLU A 37 11.07 -0.08 4.46
CA GLU A 37 12.50 0.20 4.26
C GLU A 37 13.25 -1.11 4.01
N MET A 38 13.99 -1.18 2.90
CA MET A 38 14.99 -2.22 2.65
C MET A 38 16.28 -1.86 3.40
N MET A 39 16.78 -2.75 4.20
CA MET A 39 17.96 -2.53 5.06
C MET A 39 19.10 -3.52 4.75
N GLY A 40 19.24 -3.90 3.48
CA GLY A 40 20.21 -4.87 2.98
C GLY A 40 19.59 -6.17 2.50
N GLU A 41 18.29 -6.38 2.68
CA GLU A 41 17.60 -7.53 2.12
C GLU A 41 17.77 -7.54 0.61
N ARG A 42 18.08 -8.71 0.04
CA ARG A 42 18.37 -8.90 -1.38
C ARG A 42 19.51 -8.01 -1.91
N GLY A 43 20.37 -7.45 -1.03
CA GLY A 43 21.39 -6.47 -1.40
C GLY A 43 20.85 -5.08 -1.70
N MET A 44 19.57 -4.82 -1.41
CA MET A 44 18.89 -3.55 -1.68
C MET A 44 18.76 -2.69 -0.43
N TRP A 45 18.71 -1.38 -0.65
CA TRP A 45 18.52 -0.34 0.37
C TRP A 45 17.40 0.60 -0.04
N TYR A 46 16.79 1.27 0.94
CA TYR A 46 15.73 2.26 0.75
C TYR A 46 14.39 1.64 0.35
N LYS A 47 13.56 2.37 -0.41
CA LYS A 47 12.12 2.12 -0.54
C LYS A 47 11.62 1.97 -1.99
N GLN A 48 12.48 2.14 -2.99
CA GLN A 48 12.08 2.19 -4.40
C GLN A 48 11.81 0.81 -5.00
N HIS A 49 11.09 -0.07 -4.26
CA HIS A 49 10.81 -1.45 -4.67
C HIS A 49 9.45 -1.93 -4.18
N PHE A 50 8.90 -2.96 -4.85
CA PHE A 50 7.65 -3.59 -4.44
C PHE A 50 7.82 -4.79 -3.49
N PHE A 51 9.02 -5.12 -3.06
CA PHE A 51 9.24 -6.18 -2.07
C PHE A 51 8.56 -5.85 -0.73
N GLU A 52 8.16 -6.91 0.02
CA GLU A 52 7.39 -6.74 1.26
C GLU A 52 8.05 -5.77 2.26
N TRP A 53 9.38 -5.78 2.36
CA TRP A 53 10.08 -4.86 3.25
C TRP A 53 9.90 -3.37 2.90
N SER A 54 9.70 -3.06 1.63
CA SER A 54 9.43 -1.71 1.14
C SER A 54 7.94 -1.40 1.02
N ALA A 55 7.13 -2.33 0.49
CA ALA A 55 5.74 -2.08 0.13
C ALA A 55 4.73 -2.42 1.24
N ARG A 56 5.08 -3.33 2.16
CA ARG A 56 4.20 -3.70 3.26
C ARG A 56 4.38 -2.77 4.44
N ILE A 57 3.31 -2.11 4.83
CA ILE A 57 3.28 -1.14 5.92
C ILE A 57 2.36 -1.60 7.06
N PRO A 58 2.56 -1.10 8.29
CA PRO A 58 1.56 -1.22 9.33
C PRO A 58 0.33 -0.37 9.00
N LEU A 59 -0.86 -0.89 9.30
CA LEU A 59 -2.11 -0.15 9.31
C LEU A 59 -2.94 -0.58 10.52
N ILE A 60 -3.15 0.32 11.46
CA ILE A 60 -3.84 0.05 12.72
C ILE A 60 -4.91 1.11 12.92
N PHE A 61 -6.14 0.67 13.19
CA PHE A 61 -7.24 1.52 13.65
C PHE A 61 -7.53 1.19 15.12
N HIS A 62 -7.42 2.16 16.00
CA HIS A 62 -7.62 2.00 17.43
C HIS A 62 -8.77 2.88 17.92
N ALA A 63 -9.88 2.25 18.32
CA ALA A 63 -11.02 2.86 18.97
C ALA A 63 -11.76 1.76 19.79
N PRO A 64 -11.29 1.45 21.00
CA PRO A 64 -11.80 0.31 21.79
C PRO A 64 -13.27 0.45 22.22
N SER A 65 -13.81 1.66 22.22
CA SER A 65 -15.24 1.94 22.42
C SER A 65 -16.13 1.57 21.24
N ARG A 66 -15.55 1.46 20.01
CA ARG A 66 -16.30 1.24 18.77
C ARG A 66 -16.25 -0.20 18.28
N TRP A 67 -15.10 -0.87 18.37
CA TRP A 67 -14.91 -2.25 17.90
C TRP A 67 -13.98 -3.05 18.81
N LYS A 68 -14.16 -4.37 18.76
CA LYS A 68 -13.31 -5.32 19.49
C LYS A 68 -12.00 -5.51 18.73
N HIS A 69 -10.97 -5.97 19.45
CA HIS A 69 -9.71 -6.38 18.83
C HIS A 69 -9.96 -7.40 17.71
N ASN A 70 -9.45 -7.10 16.54
CA ASN A 70 -9.52 -7.96 15.35
C ASN A 70 -8.22 -7.84 14.55
N ARG A 71 -7.88 -8.88 13.80
CA ARG A 71 -6.78 -8.88 12.84
C ARG A 71 -7.33 -9.26 11.48
N ILE A 72 -7.24 -8.33 10.53
CA ILE A 72 -7.68 -8.52 9.16
C ILE A 72 -6.49 -9.01 8.35
N SER A 73 -6.65 -10.17 7.67
CA SER A 73 -5.61 -10.80 6.86
C SER A 73 -5.71 -10.49 5.37
N LYS A 74 -6.85 -9.96 4.92
CA LYS A 74 -7.01 -9.51 3.54
C LYS A 74 -6.15 -8.30 3.23
N ASN A 75 -5.68 -8.21 2.00
CA ASN A 75 -4.91 -7.08 1.54
C ASN A 75 -5.76 -5.80 1.52
N CYS A 76 -5.15 -4.69 1.87
CA CYS A 76 -5.68 -3.34 1.75
C CYS A 76 -4.56 -2.37 1.38
N SER A 77 -4.89 -1.18 0.96
CA SER A 77 -3.96 -0.18 0.46
C SER A 77 -4.11 1.15 1.20
N LEU A 78 -3.11 2.03 1.10
CA LEU A 78 -3.20 3.40 1.64
C LEU A 78 -4.34 4.21 1.04
N VAL A 79 -4.74 3.92 -0.20
CA VAL A 79 -5.89 4.59 -0.85
C VAL A 79 -7.21 4.29 -0.13
N ASP A 80 -7.29 3.22 0.66
CA ASP A 80 -8.46 2.85 1.45
C ASP A 80 -8.63 3.69 2.72
N ILE A 81 -7.59 4.41 3.15
CA ILE A 81 -7.64 5.19 4.40
C ILE A 81 -8.64 6.33 4.27
N MET A 82 -8.57 7.12 3.19
CA MET A 82 -9.45 8.28 3.03
C MET A 82 -10.93 7.90 3.01
N PRO A 83 -11.40 6.96 2.17
CA PRO A 83 -12.81 6.56 2.20
C PRO A 83 -13.22 5.93 3.54
N THR A 84 -12.30 5.26 4.25
CA THR A 84 -12.56 4.74 5.59
C THR A 84 -12.79 5.86 6.61
N LEU A 85 -11.93 6.88 6.61
CA LEU A 85 -12.08 8.02 7.53
C LEU A 85 -13.36 8.80 7.28
N LEU A 86 -13.74 9.00 6.02
CA LEU A 86 -14.99 9.67 5.65
C LEU A 86 -16.22 8.86 6.08
N ASP A 87 -16.22 7.56 5.89
CA ASP A 87 -17.25 6.64 6.35
C ASP A 87 -17.40 6.70 7.89
N LEU A 88 -16.29 6.62 8.61
CA LEU A 88 -16.27 6.68 10.06
C LEU A 88 -16.71 8.05 10.64
N ALA A 89 -16.44 9.14 9.93
CA ALA A 89 -16.83 10.49 10.33
C ALA A 89 -18.30 10.78 10.07
N ASN A 90 -18.83 10.34 8.94
CA ASN A 90 -20.20 10.67 8.50
C ASN A 90 -21.24 9.66 8.98
N GLY A 91 -20.82 8.47 9.48
CA GLY A 91 -21.72 7.40 9.92
C GLY A 91 -22.63 6.85 8.80
N SER A 92 -22.27 7.08 7.54
CA SER A 92 -23.01 6.63 6.36
C SER A 92 -22.03 6.21 5.27
N PRO A 93 -22.33 5.15 4.53
CA PRO A 93 -21.46 4.71 3.44
C PRO A 93 -21.19 5.88 2.50
N PHE A 94 -19.92 6.03 2.14
CA PHE A 94 -19.39 7.10 1.32
C PHE A 94 -19.84 6.95 -0.16
N SER A 95 -21.16 7.05 -0.41
CA SER A 95 -21.74 6.85 -1.75
C SER A 95 -21.59 8.05 -2.67
N GLU A 96 -21.47 9.26 -2.12
CA GLU A 96 -21.45 10.50 -2.91
C GLU A 96 -20.15 10.70 -3.71
N TYR A 97 -19.05 10.12 -3.25
CA TYR A 97 -17.73 10.24 -3.89
C TYR A 97 -17.16 8.91 -4.39
N ALA A 98 -17.94 7.83 -4.29
CA ALA A 98 -17.49 6.47 -4.65
C ALA A 98 -16.96 6.33 -6.08
N ASN A 99 -17.41 7.21 -7.01
CA ASN A 99 -16.96 7.21 -8.40
C ASN A 99 -15.72 8.08 -8.67
N SER A 100 -15.21 8.79 -7.66
CA SER A 100 -14.08 9.72 -7.80
C SER A 100 -12.86 9.33 -6.94
N ILE A 101 -12.92 8.19 -6.25
CA ILE A 101 -11.89 7.71 -5.33
C ILE A 101 -11.56 6.26 -5.65
N ASP A 102 -10.28 5.94 -5.76
CA ASP A 102 -9.81 4.60 -6.10
C ASP A 102 -9.91 3.59 -4.94
N GLY A 103 -9.93 4.07 -3.69
CA GLY A 103 -9.98 3.25 -2.49
C GLY A 103 -11.39 2.86 -2.07
N HIS A 104 -11.47 1.89 -1.16
CA HIS A 104 -12.72 1.38 -0.57
C HIS A 104 -12.68 1.50 0.95
N SER A 105 -13.85 1.81 1.56
CA SER A 105 -13.93 1.86 3.02
C SER A 105 -13.67 0.50 3.65
N LEU A 106 -12.83 0.49 4.68
CA LEU A 106 -12.57 -0.66 5.55
C LEU A 106 -13.55 -0.72 6.74
N GLY A 107 -14.56 0.16 6.80
CA GLY A 107 -15.49 0.29 7.93
C GLY A 107 -16.12 -1.04 8.33
N ASN A 108 -16.65 -1.82 7.40
CA ASN A 108 -17.21 -3.15 7.67
C ASN A 108 -16.17 -4.11 8.22
N ALA A 109 -14.95 -4.08 7.68
CA ALA A 109 -13.86 -4.94 8.13
C ALA A 109 -13.42 -4.64 9.57
N LEU A 110 -13.46 -3.36 9.98
CA LEU A 110 -13.19 -2.97 11.36
C LEU A 110 -14.23 -3.59 12.34
N HIS A 111 -15.44 -3.84 11.89
CA HIS A 111 -16.49 -4.57 12.62
C HIS A 111 -16.43 -6.09 12.44
N GLY A 112 -15.47 -6.63 11.70
CA GLY A 112 -15.23 -8.06 11.51
C GLY A 112 -15.81 -8.64 10.21
N ASP A 113 -16.50 -7.85 9.40
CA ASP A 113 -17.02 -8.29 8.10
C ASP A 113 -16.06 -7.90 6.97
N THR A 114 -15.33 -8.87 6.46
CA THR A 114 -14.38 -8.71 5.35
C THR A 114 -14.95 -9.15 4.00
N SER A 115 -16.25 -9.44 3.90
CA SER A 115 -16.86 -9.98 2.68
C SER A 115 -16.76 -9.04 1.49
N SER A 116 -16.84 -7.73 1.72
CA SER A 116 -16.73 -6.68 0.69
C SER A 116 -15.31 -6.36 0.24
N MET A 117 -14.27 -6.86 0.92
CA MET A 117 -12.88 -6.60 0.54
C MET A 117 -12.47 -7.43 -0.67
N SER A 118 -11.91 -6.80 -1.69
CA SER A 118 -11.44 -7.46 -2.92
C SER A 118 -10.26 -8.39 -2.72
N ASP A 119 -9.47 -8.20 -1.65
CA ASP A 119 -8.19 -8.88 -1.40
C ASP A 119 -7.14 -8.69 -2.52
N THR A 120 -7.34 -7.65 -3.34
CA THR A 120 -6.43 -7.27 -4.43
C THR A 120 -5.99 -5.83 -4.22
N VAL A 121 -4.68 -5.59 -4.26
CA VAL A 121 -4.09 -4.26 -4.20
C VAL A 121 -3.12 -4.06 -5.34
N ILE A 122 -3.03 -2.81 -5.79
CA ILE A 122 -2.13 -2.36 -6.85
C ILE A 122 -1.22 -1.30 -6.26
N SER A 123 0.04 -1.29 -6.69
CA SER A 123 1.00 -0.25 -6.39
C SER A 123 1.77 0.11 -7.63
N GLU A 124 2.07 1.40 -7.79
CA GLU A 124 2.76 1.95 -8.94
C GLU A 124 4.03 2.67 -8.49
N PHE A 125 5.04 2.60 -9.33
CA PHE A 125 6.29 3.31 -9.10
C PHE A 125 6.82 3.87 -10.41
N ALA A 126 7.07 5.18 -10.43
CA ALA A 126 7.50 5.91 -11.62
C ALA A 126 8.34 7.14 -11.19
N ALA A 127 9.28 6.95 -10.26
CA ALA A 127 10.03 8.04 -9.63
C ALA A 127 11.53 7.76 -9.65
N ASP A 128 12.27 8.55 -8.87
CA ASP A 128 13.73 8.49 -8.75
C ASP A 128 14.26 7.06 -8.58
N GLY A 129 15.23 6.70 -9.41
CA GLY A 129 15.90 5.40 -9.37
C GLY A 129 15.21 4.29 -10.16
N SER A 130 14.06 4.54 -10.80
CA SER A 130 13.46 3.61 -11.75
C SER A 130 13.94 3.86 -13.18
N THR A 131 13.98 2.81 -13.99
CA THR A 131 14.22 2.92 -15.43
C THR A 131 12.96 3.35 -16.20
N GLY A 132 11.80 3.30 -15.55
CA GLY A 132 10.51 3.68 -16.09
C GLY A 132 9.34 3.23 -15.19
N PRO A 133 8.09 3.51 -15.62
CA PRO A 133 6.91 3.15 -14.87
C PRO A 133 6.80 1.64 -14.65
N SER A 134 6.65 1.26 -13.40
CA SER A 134 6.52 -0.13 -12.95
C SER A 134 5.25 -0.31 -12.13
N ARG A 135 4.66 -1.49 -12.16
CA ARG A 135 3.42 -1.79 -11.44
C ARG A 135 3.47 -3.14 -10.75
N MET A 136 2.86 -3.22 -9.59
CA MET A 136 2.72 -4.44 -8.80
C MET A 136 1.25 -4.71 -8.52
N VAL A 137 0.87 -5.98 -8.60
CA VAL A 137 -0.43 -6.50 -8.16
C VAL A 137 -0.21 -7.56 -7.10
N LYS A 138 -0.87 -7.41 -5.96
CA LYS A 138 -0.94 -8.45 -4.93
C LYS A 138 -2.39 -8.89 -4.76
N ARG A 139 -2.67 -10.19 -4.96
CA ARG A 139 -3.98 -10.81 -4.76
C ARG A 139 -3.83 -12.03 -3.86
N GLY A 140 -4.49 -11.99 -2.70
CA GLY A 140 -4.26 -12.98 -1.66
C GLY A 140 -2.77 -13.07 -1.31
N ASN A 141 -2.18 -14.25 -1.47
CA ASN A 141 -0.76 -14.47 -1.20
C ASN A 141 0.13 -14.33 -2.44
N PHE A 142 -0.43 -14.19 -3.63
CA PHE A 142 0.36 -14.02 -4.84
C PHE A 142 0.69 -12.55 -5.10
N LYS A 143 1.95 -12.28 -5.42
CA LYS A 143 2.45 -10.97 -5.80
C LYS A 143 3.10 -11.04 -7.17
N TYR A 144 2.62 -10.24 -8.10
CA TYR A 144 3.14 -10.07 -9.46
C TYR A 144 3.72 -8.66 -9.60
N MET A 145 4.91 -8.55 -10.16
CA MET A 145 5.56 -7.27 -10.43
C MET A 145 5.93 -7.20 -11.90
N ASP A 146 5.53 -6.13 -12.55
CA ASP A 146 5.91 -5.74 -13.90
C ASP A 146 6.85 -4.55 -13.81
N LEU A 147 8.14 -4.81 -13.96
CA LEU A 147 9.21 -3.82 -13.83
C LEU A 147 9.66 -3.40 -15.22
N GLU A 148 9.83 -2.09 -15.43
CA GLU A 148 10.30 -1.57 -16.71
C GLU A 148 11.70 -2.10 -17.06
N GLY A 149 11.82 -2.70 -18.23
CA GLY A 149 13.10 -3.21 -18.75
C GLY A 149 13.57 -4.53 -18.12
N GLU A 150 12.77 -5.16 -17.27
CA GLU A 150 13.09 -6.42 -16.62
C GLU A 150 12.03 -7.51 -16.92
N ASP A 151 12.39 -8.76 -16.65
CA ASP A 151 11.44 -9.86 -16.64
C ASP A 151 10.46 -9.69 -15.45
N PHE A 152 9.22 -10.17 -15.64
CA PHE A 152 8.25 -10.12 -14.52
C PHE A 152 8.69 -11.01 -13.36
N LEU A 153 8.27 -10.59 -12.16
CA LEU A 153 8.48 -11.35 -10.94
C LEU A 153 7.12 -11.87 -10.43
N LEU A 154 7.11 -13.11 -9.93
CA LEU A 154 5.95 -13.72 -9.30
C LEU A 154 6.37 -14.44 -8.02
N TYR A 155 5.67 -14.16 -6.93
CA TYR A 155 5.94 -14.78 -5.62
C TYR A 155 4.67 -15.33 -5.00
N ASP A 156 4.79 -16.43 -4.26
CA ASP A 156 3.77 -16.97 -3.35
C ASP A 156 4.23 -16.70 -1.90
N LEU A 157 3.74 -15.62 -1.32
CA LEU A 157 4.15 -15.16 0.00
C LEU A 157 3.73 -16.11 1.13
N SER A 158 2.82 -17.05 0.88
CA SER A 158 2.47 -18.08 1.87
C SER A 158 3.58 -19.11 2.06
N LYS A 159 4.43 -19.32 1.03
CA LYS A 159 5.52 -20.27 1.01
C LYS A 159 6.89 -19.59 1.04
N ASP A 160 6.96 -18.38 0.50
CA ASP A 160 8.18 -17.60 0.36
C ASP A 160 7.95 -16.15 0.81
N PRO A 161 7.78 -15.91 2.11
CA PRO A 161 7.53 -14.56 2.64
C PRO A 161 8.71 -13.59 2.49
N LEU A 162 9.89 -14.10 2.13
CA LEU A 162 11.09 -13.31 1.87
C LEU A 162 11.30 -13.04 0.37
N GLU A 163 10.42 -13.53 -0.49
CA GLU A 163 10.43 -13.30 -1.94
C GLU A 163 11.76 -13.71 -2.61
N LEU A 164 12.36 -14.84 -2.19
CA LEU A 164 13.66 -15.28 -2.66
C LEU A 164 13.60 -16.08 -3.97
N LYS A 165 12.44 -16.70 -4.25
CA LYS A 165 12.26 -17.58 -5.40
C LYS A 165 11.24 -17.01 -6.38
N ASN A 166 11.73 -16.45 -7.49
CA ASN A 166 10.85 -16.02 -8.58
C ASN A 166 10.16 -17.23 -9.25
N LEU A 167 8.84 -17.24 -9.26
CA LEU A 167 7.98 -18.28 -9.82
C LEU A 167 7.42 -17.91 -11.21
N ALA A 168 7.86 -16.82 -11.83
CA ALA A 168 7.32 -16.32 -13.08
C ALA A 168 7.37 -17.34 -14.24
N ASN A 169 8.36 -18.25 -14.21
CA ASN A 169 8.56 -19.29 -15.20
C ASN A 169 8.01 -20.67 -14.78
N ASP A 170 7.31 -20.76 -13.64
CA ASP A 170 6.69 -22.01 -13.20
C ASP A 170 5.45 -22.31 -14.06
N ALA A 171 5.50 -23.42 -14.81
CA ALA A 171 4.41 -23.84 -15.69
C ALA A 171 3.10 -24.12 -14.93
N ALA A 172 3.17 -24.57 -13.67
CA ALA A 172 2.01 -24.83 -12.82
C ALA A 172 1.27 -23.53 -12.45
N LEU A 173 1.94 -22.38 -12.43
CA LEU A 173 1.40 -21.07 -12.07
C LEU A 173 1.07 -20.19 -13.28
N LYS A 174 1.15 -20.73 -14.50
CA LYS A 174 0.89 -19.96 -15.73
C LYS A 174 -0.45 -19.23 -15.72
N ASN A 175 -1.52 -19.90 -15.30
CA ASN A 175 -2.85 -19.31 -15.26
C ASN A 175 -2.96 -18.20 -14.20
N GLU A 176 -2.39 -18.40 -13.02
CA GLU A 176 -2.35 -17.38 -11.97
C GLU A 176 -1.55 -16.16 -12.42
N ARG A 177 -0.38 -16.37 -13.01
CA ARG A 177 0.43 -15.30 -13.58
C ARG A 177 -0.33 -14.50 -14.64
N HIS A 178 -1.02 -15.16 -15.59
CA HIS A 178 -1.81 -14.48 -16.62
C HIS A 178 -2.96 -13.67 -16.01
N ALA A 179 -3.62 -14.19 -14.99
CA ALA A 179 -4.70 -13.49 -14.33
C ALA A 179 -4.21 -12.23 -13.58
N LEU A 180 -3.03 -12.30 -12.94
CA LEU A 180 -2.42 -11.16 -12.27
C LEU A 180 -1.87 -10.14 -13.29
N ALA A 181 -1.26 -10.60 -14.38
CA ALA A 181 -0.80 -9.74 -15.47
C ALA A 181 -1.97 -8.96 -16.08
N ALA A 182 -3.11 -9.61 -16.32
CA ALA A 182 -4.30 -8.93 -16.84
C ALA A 182 -4.82 -7.83 -15.90
N ILE A 183 -4.75 -8.01 -14.58
CA ILE A 183 -5.06 -6.96 -13.61
C ILE A 183 -4.01 -5.85 -13.66
N CYS A 184 -2.73 -6.23 -13.79
CA CYS A 184 -1.62 -5.29 -13.85
C CYS A 184 -1.69 -4.37 -15.07
N GLU A 185 -2.16 -4.89 -16.20
CA GLU A 185 -2.29 -4.18 -17.48
C GLU A 185 -3.60 -3.41 -17.61
N ALA A 186 -4.62 -3.73 -16.79
CA ALA A 186 -5.92 -3.07 -16.86
C ALA A 186 -5.78 -1.58 -16.56
N ASP A 187 -6.34 -0.74 -17.42
CA ASP A 187 -6.32 0.74 -17.31
C ASP A 187 -4.91 1.33 -17.11
N TRP A 188 -3.89 0.65 -17.65
CA TRP A 188 -2.49 1.02 -17.50
C TRP A 188 -1.88 1.36 -18.86
N ASP A 189 -1.69 2.66 -19.13
CA ASP A 189 -0.94 3.14 -20.28
C ASP A 189 0.48 3.55 -19.86
N ARG A 190 1.39 2.58 -19.84
CA ARG A 190 2.80 2.80 -19.50
C ARG A 190 3.46 3.87 -20.39
N LYS A 191 3.11 3.92 -21.68
CA LYS A 191 3.69 4.88 -22.61
C LYS A 191 3.23 6.31 -22.33
N ALA A 192 1.95 6.49 -22.00
CA ALA A 192 1.43 7.78 -21.58
C ALA A 192 2.10 8.25 -20.28
N MET A 193 2.25 7.38 -19.30
CA MET A 193 2.96 7.68 -18.05
C MET A 193 4.43 8.06 -18.31
N TYR A 194 5.10 7.32 -19.17
CA TYR A 194 6.48 7.62 -19.54
C TYR A 194 6.60 9.03 -20.11
N ASN A 195 5.71 9.42 -21.00
CA ASN A 195 5.69 10.77 -21.58
C ASN A 195 5.49 11.86 -20.51
N VAL A 196 4.55 11.66 -19.59
CA VAL A 196 4.31 12.61 -18.49
C VAL A 196 5.55 12.78 -17.61
N ILE A 197 6.23 11.69 -17.25
CA ILE A 197 7.46 11.74 -16.44
C ILE A 197 8.57 12.52 -17.16
N PHE A 198 8.78 12.29 -18.45
CA PHE A 198 9.80 13.00 -19.21
C PHE A 198 9.47 14.47 -19.42
N GLU A 199 8.21 14.81 -19.64
CA GLU A 199 7.77 16.21 -19.73
C GLU A 199 7.99 16.94 -18.40
N ASP A 200 7.68 16.30 -17.28
CA ASP A 200 7.89 16.86 -15.93
C ASP A 200 9.38 17.02 -15.62
N LEU A 201 10.20 16.03 -15.94
CA LEU A 201 11.67 16.11 -15.78
C LEU A 201 12.28 17.23 -16.63
N ALA A 202 11.83 17.39 -17.87
CA ALA A 202 12.30 18.47 -18.76
C ALA A 202 11.90 19.84 -18.21
N ALA A 203 10.65 20.01 -17.77
CA ALA A 203 10.16 21.26 -17.15
C ALA A 203 10.93 21.63 -15.88
N ASN A 204 11.27 20.63 -15.05
CA ASN A 204 12.05 20.86 -13.82
C ASN A 204 13.52 21.20 -14.09
N GLN A 205 14.13 20.68 -15.16
CA GLN A 205 15.49 21.06 -15.56
C GLN A 205 15.56 22.54 -15.99
N ASP A 206 14.58 23.01 -16.74
CA ASP A 206 14.53 24.41 -17.18
C ASP A 206 14.39 25.39 -16.00
N MET A 207 13.71 24.99 -14.91
CA MET A 207 13.62 25.81 -13.69
C MET A 207 14.94 25.89 -12.89
N GLN A 208 15.79 24.87 -12.93
CA GLN A 208 17.07 24.87 -12.19
C GLN A 208 18.15 25.77 -12.84
N PHE A 209 18.01 26.11 -14.12
CA PHE A 209 18.96 26.98 -14.84
C PHE A 209 18.55 28.46 -14.88
N GLN A 210 17.44 28.84 -14.21
CA GLN A 210 16.97 30.23 -14.14
C GLN A 210 17.34 30.95 -12.82
N HIS A 211 18.19 30.35 -12.00
CA HIS A 211 18.79 30.93 -10.80
C HIS A 211 20.33 30.83 -10.91
#